data_65f6618f8d86eec06817ce50993d7aa5
#
_entry.id   65f6618f8d86eec06817ce50993d7aa5
#
_cell.length_a   1.000
_cell.length_b   1.000
_cell.length_c   1.000
_cell.angle_alpha   90.00
_cell.angle_beta   90.00
_cell.angle_gamma   90.00
#
_symmetry.space_group_name_H-M   'P 1'
#
loop_
_entity.id
_entity.type
_entity.pdbx_description
1 polymer ?
#
loop_
_entity_poly.entity_id
_entity_poly.type
_entity_poly.pdbx_seq_one_letter_code
_entity_poly.pdbx_strand_id
1 'polypeptide(L)'
;MQSKKRAEAKTEKRTIEINDVVITRAKEGTRGVVFFDMILNGVSVYGMKVVPGKNGDFISWPSYQDKNDPDKYYNHAWAPLTEDQEKGLMMKVQDKLDE
;
A
#
# COMPACT_ATOMS: atom_id res chain seq x y z
N MET A 1 15.58 -25.09 -9.80
CA MET A 1 15.75 -25.30 -8.58
C MET A 1 15.66 -24.15 -7.70
N GLN A 2 16.45 -23.20 -7.89
CA GLN A 2 16.43 -22.09 -7.07
C GLN A 2 15.11 -21.38 -7.04
N SER A 3 14.47 -21.32 -8.15
CA SER A 3 13.21 -20.61 -8.20
C SER A 3 12.18 -21.28 -7.32
N LYS A 4 12.26 -22.56 -7.19
CA LYS A 4 11.37 -23.21 -6.31
C LYS A 4 11.55 -22.81 -4.91
N LYS A 5 12.77 -22.70 -4.46
CA LYS A 5 13.02 -22.29 -3.15
C LYS A 5 12.51 -20.92 -2.90
N ARG A 6 12.65 -20.06 -3.87
CA ARG A 6 12.17 -18.74 -3.72
C ARG A 6 10.69 -18.70 -3.55
N ALA A 7 10.00 -19.52 -4.29
CA ALA A 7 8.57 -19.56 -4.19
C ALA A 7 8.15 -19.99 -2.81
N GLU A 8 8.87 -20.90 -2.24
CA GLU A 8 8.56 -21.32 -0.91
C GLU A 8 8.76 -20.20 0.08
N ALA A 9 9.79 -19.45 -0.08
CA ALA A 9 10.01 -18.34 0.79
C ALA A 9 8.86 -17.37 0.72
N LYS A 10 8.29 -17.20 -0.46
CA LYS A 10 7.16 -16.32 -0.56
C LYS A 10 5.98 -16.86 0.17
N THR A 11 5.76 -18.14 0.14
CA THR A 11 4.62 -18.68 0.81
C THR A 11 4.75 -18.59 2.31
N GLU A 12 5.91 -18.29 2.81
CA GLU A 12 6.06 -18.09 4.22
C GLU A 12 5.34 -16.83 4.68
N LYS A 13 4.85 -16.06 3.73
CA LYS A 13 4.04 -14.91 4.09
C LYS A 13 4.70 -13.96 5.04
N ARG A 14 5.83 -13.49 4.64
CA ARG A 14 6.52 -12.51 5.44
C ARG A 14 5.71 -11.24 5.49
N THR A 15 5.47 -10.76 6.66
CA THR A 15 4.75 -9.53 6.85
C THR A 15 5.59 -8.63 7.72
N ILE A 16 5.25 -7.36 7.75
CA ILE A 16 5.95 -6.45 8.64
C ILE A 16 5.10 -6.25 9.88
N GLU A 17 5.76 -5.88 10.94
CA GLU A 17 5.10 -5.48 12.15
C GLU A 17 4.87 -3.99 12.08
N ILE A 18 3.66 -3.55 12.33
CA ILE A 18 3.40 -2.12 12.37
C ILE A 18 3.42 -1.69 13.81
N ASN A 19 4.51 -1.04 14.19
CA ASN A 19 4.67 -0.53 15.54
C ASN A 19 4.12 0.87 15.68
N ASP A 20 4.13 1.61 14.59
CA ASP A 20 3.68 2.98 14.62
C ASP A 20 3.32 3.42 13.21
N VAL A 21 2.14 3.99 13.05
CA VAL A 21 1.77 4.55 11.75
C VAL A 21 0.96 5.81 11.98
N VAL A 22 1.31 6.85 11.23
CA VAL A 22 0.62 8.13 11.28
C VAL A 22 0.28 8.53 9.87
N ILE A 23 -0.98 8.83 9.61
CA ILE A 23 -1.39 9.36 8.32
C ILE A 23 -1.20 10.87 8.39
N THR A 24 -0.21 11.37 7.66
CA THR A 24 0.13 12.78 7.73
C THR A 24 -0.74 13.63 6.81
N ARG A 25 -1.32 12.99 5.79
CA ARG A 25 -2.13 13.73 4.83
C ARG A 25 -3.06 12.76 4.14
N ALA A 26 -4.30 13.19 3.89
CA ALA A 26 -5.24 12.39 3.12
C ALA A 26 -6.11 13.32 2.31
N LYS A 27 -6.39 12.96 1.07
CA LYS A 27 -7.18 13.80 0.18
C LYS A 27 -7.95 12.93 -0.81
N GLU A 28 -9.21 13.23 -0.98
CA GLU A 28 -10.02 12.53 -1.97
C GLU A 28 -9.66 12.99 -3.37
N GLY A 29 -9.52 12.05 -4.26
CA GLY A 29 -9.30 12.33 -5.66
C GLY A 29 -10.51 11.95 -6.48
N THR A 30 -10.28 11.67 -7.76
CA THR A 30 -11.38 11.30 -8.64
C THR A 30 -11.67 9.82 -8.52
N ARG A 31 -12.91 9.45 -8.87
CA ARG A 31 -13.32 8.04 -8.94
C ARG A 31 -13.19 7.29 -7.63
N GLY A 32 -13.36 8.00 -6.54
CA GLY A 32 -13.30 7.35 -5.22
C GLY A 32 -11.92 6.99 -4.72
N VAL A 33 -10.88 7.40 -5.42
CA VAL A 33 -9.51 7.13 -4.99
C VAL A 33 -9.14 8.15 -3.92
N VAL A 34 -8.50 7.70 -2.85
CA VAL A 34 -8.02 8.59 -1.81
C VAL A 34 -6.50 8.54 -1.81
N PHE A 35 -5.88 9.69 -1.95
CA PHE A 35 -4.43 9.80 -1.89
C PHE A 35 -4.01 10.09 -0.45
N PHE A 36 -2.94 9.47 0.00
CA PHE A 36 -2.47 9.76 1.35
C PHE A 36 -0.96 9.57 1.47
N ASP A 37 -0.43 10.22 2.50
CA ASP A 37 0.97 10.07 2.88
C ASP A 37 0.98 9.56 4.31
N MET A 38 2.00 8.81 4.66
CA MET A 38 2.09 8.24 5.99
C MET A 38 3.52 8.16 6.47
N ILE A 39 3.66 8.01 7.78
CA ILE A 39 4.93 7.63 8.38
C ILE A 39 4.69 6.27 8.98
N LEU A 40 5.37 5.27 8.45
CA LEU A 40 5.20 3.88 8.87
C LEU A 40 6.47 3.42 9.54
N ASN A 41 6.39 3.11 10.83
CA ASN A 41 7.56 2.68 11.60
C ASN A 41 8.73 3.65 11.43
N GLY A 42 8.40 4.96 11.42
CA GLY A 42 9.44 5.98 11.30
C GLY A 42 9.87 6.32 9.89
N VAL A 43 9.31 5.64 8.89
CA VAL A 43 9.67 5.89 7.49
C VAL A 43 8.53 6.63 6.81
N SER A 44 8.83 7.77 6.21
CA SER A 44 7.84 8.56 5.48
C SER A 44 7.62 7.94 4.10
N VAL A 45 6.37 7.72 3.76
CA VAL A 45 6.00 7.19 2.44
C VAL A 45 4.96 8.12 1.84
N TYR A 46 5.24 8.61 0.66
CA TYR A 46 4.38 9.56 -0.03
C TYR A 46 3.74 8.90 -1.25
N GLY A 47 2.53 9.33 -1.57
CA GLY A 47 1.89 8.87 -2.80
C GLY A 47 1.18 7.54 -2.69
N MET A 48 0.73 7.21 -1.50
CA MET A 48 -0.09 6.02 -1.29
C MET A 48 -1.51 6.30 -1.75
N LYS A 49 -2.25 5.25 -2.09
CA LYS A 49 -3.63 5.39 -2.51
C LYS A 49 -4.50 4.31 -1.90
N VAL A 50 -5.75 4.67 -1.61
CA VAL A 50 -6.80 3.69 -1.35
C VAL A 50 -7.65 3.67 -2.61
N VAL A 51 -7.75 2.53 -3.24
CA VAL A 51 -8.42 2.40 -4.54
C VAL A 51 -9.63 1.49 -4.38
N PRO A 52 -10.81 1.91 -4.87
CA PRO A 52 -11.97 1.03 -4.81
C PRO A 52 -11.81 -0.10 -5.82
N GLY A 53 -12.09 -1.31 -5.38
CA GLY A 53 -12.00 -2.48 -6.23
C GLY A 53 -13.28 -3.26 -6.23
N LYS A 54 -13.34 -4.28 -7.07
CA LYS A 54 -14.51 -5.12 -7.18
C LYS A 54 -14.85 -5.80 -5.87
N ASN A 55 -13.85 -6.25 -5.17
CA ASN A 55 -14.04 -6.99 -3.93
C ASN A 55 -13.77 -6.15 -2.70
N GLY A 56 -13.78 -4.84 -2.85
CA GLY A 56 -13.52 -3.92 -1.75
C GLY A 56 -12.33 -3.05 -2.04
N ASP A 57 -12.11 -2.09 -1.18
CA ASP A 57 -11.01 -1.14 -1.36
C ASP A 57 -9.68 -1.83 -1.08
N PHE A 58 -8.64 -1.35 -1.71
CA PHE A 58 -7.31 -1.90 -1.45
C PHE A 58 -6.28 -0.76 -1.46
N ILE A 59 -5.12 -1.06 -0.86
CA ILE A 59 -4.01 -0.10 -0.76
C ILE A 59 -3.12 -0.26 -1.99
N SER A 60 -2.83 0.86 -2.63
CA SER A 60 -1.89 0.88 -3.75
C SER A 60 -0.66 1.67 -3.32
N TRP A 61 0.51 1.08 -3.49
CA TRP A 61 1.77 1.69 -3.13
C TRP A 61 2.27 2.58 -4.26
N PRO A 62 3.12 3.55 -3.95
CA PRO A 62 3.63 4.43 -5.02
C PRO A 62 4.36 3.62 -6.07
N SER A 63 4.06 3.89 -7.32
CA SER A 63 4.62 3.12 -8.42
C SER A 63 4.78 3.99 -9.64
N TYR A 64 5.50 3.48 -10.63
CA TYR A 64 5.65 4.17 -11.89
C TYR A 64 5.55 3.16 -13.02
N GLN A 65 5.16 3.64 -14.18
CA GLN A 65 4.97 2.83 -15.35
C GLN A 65 6.28 2.71 -16.13
N ASP A 66 6.53 1.51 -16.68
CA ASP A 66 7.69 1.30 -17.51
C ASP A 66 7.56 2.11 -18.79
N LYS A 67 8.61 2.80 -19.18
CA LYS A 67 8.57 3.62 -20.38
C LYS A 67 8.36 2.81 -21.64
N ASN A 68 8.88 1.62 -21.68
CA ASN A 68 8.83 0.79 -22.88
C ASN A 68 7.70 -0.21 -22.90
N ASP A 69 7.09 -0.47 -21.76
CA ASP A 69 6.04 -1.47 -21.66
C ASP A 69 4.94 -0.92 -20.75
N PRO A 70 3.87 -0.39 -21.32
CA PRO A 70 2.82 0.25 -20.51
C PRO A 70 2.10 -0.71 -19.59
N ASP A 71 2.26 -2.00 -19.76
CA ASP A 71 1.63 -2.96 -18.88
C ASP A 71 2.45 -3.25 -17.65
N LYS A 72 3.65 -2.73 -17.58
CA LYS A 72 4.53 -2.99 -16.45
C LYS A 72 4.63 -1.80 -15.54
N TYR A 73 4.51 -2.06 -14.24
CA TYR A 73 4.63 -1.03 -13.21
C TYR A 73 5.62 -1.49 -12.16
N TYR A 74 6.37 -0.57 -11.61
CA TYR A 74 7.34 -0.86 -10.56
C TYR A 74 7.02 0.01 -9.36
N ASN A 75 7.11 -0.56 -8.19
CA ASN A 75 6.82 0.18 -6.97
C ASN A 75 8.03 0.96 -6.51
N HIS A 76 7.81 2.22 -6.13
CA HIS A 76 8.86 3.01 -5.49
C HIS A 76 9.06 2.57 -4.05
N ALA A 77 7.99 2.08 -3.44
CA ALA A 77 8.03 1.59 -2.07
C ALA A 77 7.01 0.47 -1.95
N TRP A 78 7.25 -0.46 -1.05
CA TRP A 78 6.31 -1.55 -0.86
C TRP A 78 6.65 -2.30 0.42
N ALA A 79 5.63 -2.79 1.08
CA ALA A 79 5.81 -3.67 2.23
C ALA A 79 4.67 -4.68 2.24
N PRO A 80 4.93 -5.89 2.72
CA PRO A 80 3.88 -6.91 2.75
C PRO A 80 2.95 -6.69 3.93
N LEU A 81 1.71 -6.32 3.64
CA LEU A 81 0.70 -6.09 4.66
C LEU A 81 -0.31 -7.22 4.64
N THR A 82 -0.79 -7.60 5.81
CA THR A 82 -1.89 -8.54 5.88
C THR A 82 -3.17 -7.80 5.56
N GLU A 83 -4.25 -8.56 5.34
CA GLU A 83 -5.54 -7.94 5.12
C GLU A 83 -5.96 -7.10 6.30
N ASP A 84 -5.73 -7.59 7.51
CA ASP A 84 -6.10 -6.83 8.70
C ASP A 84 -5.30 -5.55 8.82
N GLN A 85 -4.03 -5.59 8.47
CA GLN A 85 -3.20 -4.39 8.50
C GLN A 85 -3.68 -3.39 7.46
N GLU A 86 -4.05 -3.85 6.29
CA GLU A 86 -4.58 -2.96 5.27
C GLU A 86 -5.88 -2.32 5.71
N LYS A 87 -6.76 -3.10 6.32
CA LYS A 87 -8.02 -2.55 6.81
C LYS A 87 -7.79 -1.50 7.88
N GLY A 88 -6.90 -1.79 8.81
CA GLY A 88 -6.58 -0.85 9.86
C GLY A 88 -6.00 0.45 9.30
N LEU A 89 -5.14 0.33 8.29
CA LEU A 89 -4.56 1.49 7.66
C LEU A 89 -5.64 2.31 6.95
N MET A 90 -6.55 1.65 6.25
CA MET A 90 -7.62 2.36 5.56
C MET A 90 -8.54 3.07 6.54
N MET A 91 -8.75 2.51 7.71
CA MET A 91 -9.54 3.18 8.74
C MET A 91 -8.85 4.45 9.20
N LYS A 92 -7.55 4.41 9.37
CA LYS A 92 -6.80 5.59 9.77
C LYS A 92 -6.85 6.67 8.70
N VAL A 93 -6.83 6.27 7.45
CA VAL A 93 -6.93 7.21 6.35
C VAL A 93 -8.31 7.88 6.38
N GLN A 94 -9.36 7.10 6.62
CA GLN A 94 -10.70 7.65 6.69
C GLN A 94 -10.80 8.64 7.86
N ASP A 95 -10.22 8.29 9.00
CA ASP A 95 -10.21 9.18 10.16
C ASP A 95 -9.53 10.50 9.82
N LYS A 96 -8.45 10.43 9.06
CA LYS A 96 -7.73 11.64 8.67
C LYS A 96 -8.58 12.50 7.74
N LEU A 97 -9.29 11.87 6.81
CA LEU A 97 -10.18 12.60 5.92
C LEU A 97 -11.30 13.30 6.68
N ASP A 98 -11.73 12.69 7.75
CA ASP A 98 -12.85 13.22 8.52
C ASP A 98 -12.45 14.32 9.50
N GLU A 99 -11.18 14.61 9.64
CA GLU A 99 -10.73 15.71 10.49
C GLU A 99 -11.19 17.11 10.00
#